data_729a8c15f19f2894e752d6b688ec1586
#
_entry.id   729a8c15f19f2894e752d6b688ec1586
#
_cell.length_a   1.000
_cell.length_b   1.000
_cell.length_c   1.000
_cell.angle_alpha   90.00
_cell.angle_beta   90.00
_cell.angle_gamma   90.00
#
_symmetry.space_group_name_H-M   'P 1'
#
loop_
_entity.id
_entity.type
_entity.pdbx_description
1 polymer ?
#
loop_
_entity_poly.entity_id
_entity_poly.type
_entity_poly.pdbx_seq_one_letter_code
_entity_poly.pdbx_strand_id
1 'polypeptide(L)'
;LSLLSYASADDMPLNKRRILATDVALAALSGEGVYNFGEVLATPILDALNHTPNAWLGDLLRIFAAGDVDAFNDCLGKNKDEYLKQPALRAKAPFVKEKIALLAFMNLVFETPAHERAISFEAIASRARLDLDHVEWLALRAMALGLVKGVIDEVAQVVEVSWVQPRVLDAGQISHLIEQIDTLSSKSLKAHGLIAEQTAELL
;
A
#
# COMPACT_ATOMS: atom_id res chain seq x y z
N LEU A 1 17.39 1.72 -4.96
CA LEU A 1 17.45 0.58 -4.04
C LEU A 1 18.64 -0.35 -4.38
N SER A 2 18.84 -0.75 -5.64
CA SER A 2 19.94 -1.64 -6.03
C SER A 2 21.35 -1.12 -5.67
N LEU A 3 21.55 0.19 -5.63
CA LEU A 3 22.83 0.78 -5.21
C LEU A 3 23.06 0.66 -3.69
N LEU A 4 21.96 0.64 -2.91
CA LEU A 4 22.01 0.49 -1.45
C LEU A 4 22.22 -0.96 -1.00
N SER A 5 21.96 -1.94 -1.86
CA SER A 5 22.25 -3.34 -1.56
C SER A 5 23.76 -3.67 -1.59
N TYR A 6 24.57 -2.82 -2.24
CA TYR A 6 26.03 -3.00 -2.36
C TYR A 6 26.83 -2.12 -1.40
N ALA A 7 26.23 -1.08 -0.81
CA ALA A 7 26.92 -0.15 0.09
C ALA A 7 26.29 -0.24 1.48
N SER A 8 27.04 -0.70 2.46
CA SER A 8 26.61 -0.68 3.87
C SER A 8 26.34 0.76 4.29
N ALA A 9 25.15 1.02 4.82
CA ALA A 9 24.79 2.35 5.33
C ALA A 9 25.80 2.84 6.38
N ASP A 10 26.43 1.92 7.11
CA ASP A 10 27.37 2.23 8.20
C ASP A 10 28.72 2.78 7.73
N ASP A 11 29.13 2.49 6.51
CA ASP A 11 30.42 2.94 5.94
C ASP A 11 30.34 4.37 5.38
N MET A 12 29.17 5.01 5.37
CA MET A 12 29.00 6.33 4.79
C MET A 12 29.00 7.45 5.85
N PRO A 13 29.60 8.63 5.57
CA PRO A 13 29.46 9.80 6.42
C PRO A 13 28.00 10.20 6.64
N LEU A 14 27.66 10.65 7.86
CA LEU A 14 26.28 10.96 8.25
C LEU A 14 25.59 11.96 7.31
N ASN A 15 26.32 12.98 6.85
CA ASN A 15 25.77 13.97 5.91
C ASN A 15 25.39 13.34 4.56
N LYS A 16 26.22 12.41 4.06
CA LYS A 16 25.94 11.71 2.80
C LYS A 16 24.73 10.77 2.95
N ARG A 17 24.60 10.10 4.11
CA ARG A 17 23.40 9.28 4.42
C ARG A 17 22.12 10.12 4.40
N ARG A 18 22.14 11.31 5.01
CA ARG A 18 20.97 12.22 5.06
C ARG A 18 20.53 12.68 3.67
N ILE A 19 21.48 13.07 2.82
CA ILE A 19 21.18 13.47 1.44
C ILE A 19 20.58 12.29 0.69
N LEU A 20 21.23 11.13 0.73
CA LEU A 20 20.79 9.94 0.03
C LEU A 20 19.42 9.44 0.54
N ALA A 21 19.15 9.52 1.85
CA ALA A 21 17.86 9.19 2.43
C ALA A 21 16.75 10.11 1.92
N THR A 22 17.03 11.42 1.81
CA THR A 22 16.11 12.40 1.24
C THR A 22 15.83 12.10 -0.23
N ASP A 23 16.87 11.81 -1.02
CA ASP A 23 16.75 11.49 -2.44
C ASP A 23 15.96 10.20 -2.67
N VAL A 24 16.21 9.17 -1.85
CA VAL A 24 15.45 7.90 -1.91
C VAL A 24 13.97 8.15 -1.57
N ALA A 25 13.67 8.93 -0.54
CA ALA A 25 12.30 9.24 -0.17
C ALA A 25 11.57 10.02 -1.28
N LEU A 26 12.20 11.06 -1.83
CA LEU A 26 11.64 11.84 -2.93
C LEU A 26 11.47 11.00 -4.20
N ALA A 27 12.43 10.15 -4.53
CA ALA A 27 12.36 9.25 -5.67
C ALA A 27 11.24 8.21 -5.50
N ALA A 28 11.06 7.66 -4.30
CA ALA A 28 9.96 6.73 -4.01
C ALA A 28 8.59 7.39 -4.15
N LEU A 29 8.42 8.62 -3.67
CA LEU A 29 7.16 9.36 -3.74
C LEU A 29 6.82 9.80 -5.17
N SER A 30 7.81 10.32 -5.91
CA SER A 30 7.62 10.87 -7.26
C SER A 30 7.88 9.87 -8.39
N GLY A 31 8.45 8.70 -8.09
CA GLY A 31 8.81 7.66 -9.07
C GLY A 31 7.61 6.89 -9.58
N GLU A 32 7.56 6.66 -10.89
CA GLU A 32 6.59 5.77 -11.51
C GLU A 32 6.97 4.31 -11.24
N GLY A 33 5.97 3.44 -11.01
CA GLY A 33 6.21 2.01 -10.76
C GLY A 33 6.65 1.64 -9.33
N VAL A 34 6.82 2.60 -8.42
CA VAL A 34 7.15 2.33 -7.02
C VAL A 34 5.88 2.37 -6.18
N TYR A 35 5.32 1.21 -5.88
CA TYR A 35 4.12 1.06 -5.04
C TYR A 35 4.37 0.20 -3.79
N ASN A 36 5.52 -0.48 -3.69
CA ASN A 36 5.92 -1.24 -2.52
C ASN A 36 6.70 -0.36 -1.54
N PHE A 37 5.98 0.48 -0.80
CA PHE A 37 6.59 1.37 0.20
C PHE A 37 7.14 0.63 1.42
N GLY A 38 6.66 -0.59 1.71
CA GLY A 38 7.22 -1.43 2.76
C GLY A 38 8.68 -1.79 2.50
N GLU A 39 9.06 -2.07 1.25
CA GLU A 39 10.44 -2.31 0.84
C GLU A 39 11.31 -1.06 1.02
N VAL A 40 10.77 0.11 0.69
CA VAL A 40 11.48 1.39 0.88
C VAL A 40 11.71 1.63 2.37
N LEU A 41 10.69 1.45 3.21
CA LEU A 41 10.75 1.65 4.66
C LEU A 41 11.69 0.64 5.36
N ALA A 42 11.84 -0.57 4.81
CA ALA A 42 12.78 -1.57 5.32
C ALA A 42 14.26 -1.18 5.09
N THR A 43 14.54 -0.11 4.33
CA THR A 43 15.90 0.31 4.02
C THR A 43 16.49 1.10 5.19
N PRO A 44 17.60 0.65 5.82
CA PRO A 44 18.17 1.28 7.03
C PRO A 44 18.60 2.74 6.84
N ILE A 45 18.83 3.17 5.59
CA ILE A 45 19.28 4.53 5.29
C ILE A 45 18.23 5.59 5.67
N LEU A 46 16.94 5.22 5.71
CA LEU A 46 15.84 6.13 6.06
C LEU A 46 15.89 6.56 7.53
N ASP A 47 16.54 5.80 8.40
CA ASP A 47 16.75 6.19 9.80
C ASP A 47 17.57 7.48 9.91
N ALA A 48 18.39 7.79 8.89
CA ALA A 48 19.14 9.05 8.83
C ALA A 48 18.25 10.29 8.62
N LEU A 49 16.97 10.13 8.26
CA LEU A 49 15.98 11.23 8.20
C LEU A 49 15.53 11.66 9.59
N ASN A 50 15.59 10.77 10.58
CA ASN A 50 15.19 11.07 11.94
C ASN A 50 16.03 12.23 12.47
N HIS A 51 15.39 13.17 13.16
CA HIS A 51 16.01 14.38 13.70
C HIS A 51 16.59 15.35 12.65
N THR A 52 16.09 15.31 11.41
CA THR A 52 16.40 16.28 10.36
C THR A 52 15.17 17.12 10.02
N PRO A 53 15.33 18.28 9.36
CA PRO A 53 14.19 19.04 8.83
C PRO A 53 13.33 18.24 7.84
N ASN A 54 13.86 17.16 7.28
CA ASN A 54 13.21 16.29 6.32
C ASN A 54 12.56 15.04 6.96
N ALA A 55 12.46 14.97 8.29
CA ALA A 55 11.84 13.84 9.00
C ALA A 55 10.40 13.57 8.54
N TRP A 56 9.66 14.65 8.17
CA TRP A 56 8.30 14.54 7.61
C TRP A 56 8.21 13.67 6.34
N LEU A 57 9.29 13.51 5.57
CA LEU A 57 9.33 12.59 4.43
C LEU A 57 9.22 11.13 4.89
N GLY A 58 9.86 10.78 6.02
CA GLY A 58 9.74 9.46 6.62
C GLY A 58 8.30 9.15 7.06
N ASP A 59 7.65 10.14 7.68
CA ASP A 59 6.23 10.02 8.05
C ASP A 59 5.34 9.91 6.82
N LEU A 60 5.63 10.68 5.77
CA LEU A 60 4.91 10.61 4.51
C LEU A 60 5.04 9.23 3.84
N LEU A 61 6.23 8.61 3.86
CA LEU A 61 6.42 7.25 3.36
C LEU A 61 5.60 6.21 4.13
N ARG A 62 5.49 6.35 5.46
CA ARG A 62 4.64 5.48 6.30
C ARG A 62 3.16 5.64 5.96
N ILE A 63 2.71 6.89 5.76
CA ILE A 63 1.35 7.21 5.32
C ILE A 63 1.05 6.56 3.96
N PHE A 64 1.99 6.60 3.02
CA PHE A 64 1.86 5.92 1.72
C PHE A 64 1.81 4.40 1.86
N ALA A 65 2.62 3.80 2.73
CA ALA A 65 2.57 2.37 3.01
C ALA A 65 1.21 1.96 3.59
N ALA A 66 0.66 2.77 4.50
CA ALA A 66 -0.67 2.56 5.07
C ALA A 66 -1.82 2.89 4.10
N GLY A 67 -1.57 3.67 3.03
CA GLY A 67 -2.61 4.12 2.10
C GLY A 67 -3.68 4.99 2.79
N ASP A 68 -3.27 5.79 3.78
CA ASP A 68 -4.17 6.66 4.53
C ASP A 68 -4.22 8.05 3.88
N VAL A 69 -5.32 8.31 3.15
CA VAL A 69 -5.52 9.57 2.43
C VAL A 69 -5.79 10.74 3.38
N ASP A 70 -6.42 10.50 4.53
CA ASP A 70 -6.71 11.56 5.50
C ASP A 70 -5.41 12.00 6.18
N ALA A 71 -4.61 11.04 6.66
CA ALA A 71 -3.29 11.33 7.22
C ALA A 71 -2.36 12.02 6.21
N PHE A 72 -2.48 11.69 4.91
CA PHE A 72 -1.76 12.38 3.84
C PHE A 72 -2.13 13.85 3.75
N ASN A 73 -3.42 14.17 3.74
CA ASN A 73 -3.91 15.55 3.69
C ASN A 73 -3.48 16.35 4.92
N ASP A 74 -3.55 15.73 6.11
CA ASP A 74 -3.11 16.34 7.37
C ASP A 74 -1.60 16.60 7.37
N CYS A 75 -0.81 15.64 6.90
CA CYS A 75 0.63 15.79 6.79
C CYS A 75 1.02 16.91 5.82
N LEU A 76 0.34 17.02 4.68
CA LEU A 76 0.53 18.13 3.74
C LEU A 76 0.13 19.46 4.34
N GLY A 77 -0.94 19.52 5.11
CA GLY A 77 -1.37 20.73 5.82
C GLY A 77 -0.33 21.24 6.80
N LYS A 78 0.26 20.33 7.58
CA LYS A 78 1.30 20.64 8.58
C LYS A 78 2.64 21.04 7.95
N ASN A 79 3.03 20.43 6.84
CA ASN A 79 4.35 20.57 6.21
C ASN A 79 4.27 21.28 4.85
N LYS A 80 3.28 22.15 4.65
CA LYS A 80 3.01 22.79 3.36
C LYS A 80 4.23 23.53 2.79
N ASP A 81 4.91 24.29 3.62
CA ASP A 81 6.06 25.10 3.20
C ASP A 81 7.24 24.21 2.79
N GLU A 82 7.50 23.13 3.54
CA GLU A 82 8.58 22.19 3.22
C GLU A 82 8.24 21.36 1.97
N TYR A 83 6.98 20.98 1.79
CA TYR A 83 6.51 20.31 0.59
C TYR A 83 6.69 21.18 -0.66
N LEU A 84 6.36 22.47 -0.59
CA LEU A 84 6.50 23.42 -1.69
C LEU A 84 7.96 23.71 -2.05
N LYS A 85 8.90 23.57 -1.11
CA LYS A 85 10.35 23.68 -1.35
C LYS A 85 10.91 22.50 -2.15
N GLN A 86 10.17 21.37 -2.25
CA GLN A 86 10.61 20.18 -2.99
C GLN A 86 10.11 20.24 -4.45
N PRO A 87 10.96 20.59 -5.44
CA PRO A 87 10.53 20.75 -6.83
C PRO A 87 9.94 19.48 -7.43
N ALA A 88 10.51 18.30 -7.04
CA ALA A 88 10.09 17.00 -7.53
C ALA A 88 8.63 16.66 -7.12
N LEU A 89 8.25 16.94 -5.88
CA LEU A 89 6.90 16.70 -5.39
C LEU A 89 5.91 17.71 -5.94
N ARG A 90 6.32 18.98 -6.05
CA ARG A 90 5.49 20.05 -6.62
C ARG A 90 5.16 19.78 -8.09
N ALA A 91 6.15 19.39 -8.88
CA ALA A 91 5.96 19.10 -10.30
C ALA A 91 5.03 17.91 -10.55
N LYS A 92 5.03 16.93 -9.63
CA LYS A 92 4.25 15.70 -9.72
C LYS A 92 3.09 15.63 -8.72
N ALA A 93 2.62 16.76 -8.19
CA ALA A 93 1.58 16.79 -7.17
C ALA A 93 0.29 16.02 -7.54
N PRO A 94 -0.25 16.10 -8.78
CA PRO A 94 -1.39 15.29 -9.19
C PRO A 94 -1.09 13.79 -9.15
N PHE A 95 0.10 13.38 -9.61
CA PHE A 95 0.54 11.99 -9.60
C PHE A 95 0.72 11.45 -8.18
N VAL A 96 1.24 12.26 -7.25
CA VAL A 96 1.39 11.88 -5.83
C VAL A 96 0.02 11.64 -5.19
N LYS A 97 -1.00 12.44 -5.53
CA LYS A 97 -2.39 12.25 -5.08
C LYS A 97 -3.02 11.00 -5.69
N GLU A 98 -2.84 10.77 -6.98
CA GLU A 98 -3.28 9.52 -7.64
C GLU A 98 -2.64 8.31 -6.97
N LYS A 99 -1.36 8.37 -6.67
CA LYS A 99 -0.59 7.30 -6.08
C LYS A 99 -1.10 6.89 -4.70
N ILE A 100 -1.41 7.85 -3.81
CA ILE A 100 -1.97 7.53 -2.50
C ILE A 100 -3.38 6.92 -2.60
N ALA A 101 -4.21 7.38 -3.55
CA ALA A 101 -5.53 6.80 -3.80
C ALA A 101 -5.43 5.34 -4.31
N LEU A 102 -4.47 5.05 -5.21
CA LEU A 102 -4.18 3.68 -5.66
C LEU A 102 -3.74 2.78 -4.50
N LEU A 103 -2.88 3.28 -3.61
CA LEU A 103 -2.43 2.54 -2.43
C LEU A 103 -3.57 2.32 -1.43
N ALA A 104 -4.46 3.29 -1.25
CA ALA A 104 -5.66 3.15 -0.43
C ALA A 104 -6.57 2.03 -0.96
N PHE A 105 -6.77 1.97 -2.28
CA PHE A 105 -7.52 0.90 -2.93
C PHE A 105 -6.84 -0.47 -2.76
N MET A 106 -5.52 -0.55 -2.99
CA MET A 106 -4.76 -1.80 -2.79
C MET A 106 -4.86 -2.31 -1.35
N ASN A 107 -4.81 -1.41 -0.35
CA ASN A 107 -4.94 -1.76 1.05
C ASN A 107 -6.34 -2.28 1.37
N LEU A 108 -7.38 -1.64 0.85
CA LEU A 108 -8.76 -2.10 0.98
C LEU A 108 -8.93 -3.53 0.43
N VAL A 109 -8.37 -3.80 -0.75
CA VAL A 109 -8.37 -5.15 -1.35
C VAL A 109 -7.65 -6.16 -0.46
N PHE A 110 -6.51 -5.77 0.10
CA PHE A 110 -5.71 -6.65 0.96
C PHE A 110 -6.42 -6.97 2.29
N GLU A 111 -7.09 -5.99 2.89
CA GLU A 111 -7.87 -6.14 4.13
C GLU A 111 -9.13 -6.99 3.92
N THR A 112 -9.67 -7.03 2.69
CA THR A 112 -10.89 -7.78 2.37
C THR A 112 -10.57 -9.27 2.18
N PRO A 113 -11.30 -10.18 2.85
CA PRO A 113 -11.13 -11.63 2.68
C PRO A 113 -11.28 -12.06 1.23
N ALA A 114 -10.53 -13.11 0.82
CA ALA A 114 -10.49 -13.54 -0.58
C ALA A 114 -11.86 -13.95 -1.16
N HIS A 115 -12.78 -14.40 -0.31
CA HIS A 115 -14.15 -14.81 -0.72
C HIS A 115 -15.15 -13.64 -0.79
N GLU A 116 -14.74 -12.43 -0.35
CA GLU A 116 -15.57 -11.22 -0.31
C GLU A 116 -14.97 -10.09 -1.17
N ARG A 117 -14.06 -10.41 -2.09
CA ARG A 117 -13.36 -9.43 -2.93
C ARG A 117 -14.21 -8.84 -4.06
N ALA A 118 -15.51 -8.84 -3.91
CA ALA A 118 -16.44 -8.01 -4.65
C ALA A 118 -16.65 -6.69 -3.89
N ILE A 119 -15.84 -5.68 -4.22
CA ILE A 119 -15.76 -4.44 -3.46
C ILE A 119 -16.62 -3.38 -4.14
N SER A 120 -17.57 -2.78 -3.41
CA SER A 120 -18.45 -1.76 -3.95
C SER A 120 -17.69 -0.46 -4.27
N PHE A 121 -18.17 0.28 -5.26
CA PHE A 121 -17.63 1.60 -5.61
C PHE A 121 -17.71 2.57 -4.43
N GLU A 122 -18.76 2.49 -3.62
CA GLU A 122 -18.89 3.32 -2.41
C GLU A 122 -17.77 3.06 -1.39
N ALA A 123 -17.41 1.78 -1.18
CA ALA A 123 -16.31 1.43 -0.27
C ALA A 123 -14.96 1.96 -0.79
N ILE A 124 -14.72 1.85 -2.10
CA ILE A 124 -13.52 2.37 -2.75
C ILE A 124 -13.48 3.90 -2.68
N ALA A 125 -14.59 4.58 -3.02
CA ALA A 125 -14.73 6.03 -2.98
C ALA A 125 -14.45 6.57 -1.57
N SER A 126 -15.06 5.94 -0.55
CA SER A 126 -14.87 6.31 0.85
C SER A 126 -13.41 6.14 1.30
N ARG A 127 -12.76 5.02 0.94
CA ARG A 127 -11.37 4.73 1.34
C ARG A 127 -10.36 5.63 0.63
N ALA A 128 -10.56 5.85 -0.67
CA ALA A 128 -9.68 6.69 -1.50
C ALA A 128 -10.01 8.19 -1.45
N ARG A 129 -11.09 8.57 -0.76
CA ARG A 129 -11.60 9.96 -0.70
C ARG A 129 -11.82 10.56 -2.08
N LEU A 130 -12.51 9.80 -2.92
CA LEU A 130 -12.86 10.20 -4.29
C LEU A 130 -14.37 10.24 -4.48
N ASP A 131 -14.81 10.98 -5.50
CA ASP A 131 -16.19 10.90 -5.98
C ASP A 131 -16.43 9.57 -6.68
N LEU A 132 -17.67 9.07 -6.65
CA LEU A 132 -18.06 7.78 -7.25
C LEU A 132 -17.67 7.70 -8.74
N ASP A 133 -17.83 8.79 -9.48
CA ASP A 133 -17.52 8.87 -10.92
C ASP A 133 -16.01 8.65 -11.22
N HIS A 134 -15.15 8.78 -10.23
CA HIS A 134 -13.70 8.59 -10.38
C HIS A 134 -13.23 7.18 -9.98
N VAL A 135 -14.11 6.37 -9.38
CA VAL A 135 -13.74 5.03 -8.89
C VAL A 135 -13.40 4.08 -10.02
N GLU A 136 -14.22 4.08 -11.07
CA GLU A 136 -13.95 3.25 -12.25
C GLU A 136 -12.59 3.57 -12.85
N TRP A 137 -12.30 4.87 -13.05
CA TRP A 137 -10.98 5.31 -13.54
C TRP A 137 -9.84 4.85 -12.64
N LEU A 138 -10.00 4.95 -11.30
CA LEU A 138 -8.99 4.47 -10.35
C LEU A 138 -8.76 2.96 -10.48
N ALA A 139 -9.83 2.17 -10.59
CA ALA A 139 -9.76 0.73 -10.75
C ALA A 139 -9.10 0.34 -12.08
N LEU A 140 -9.49 0.97 -13.19
CA LEU A 140 -8.85 0.78 -14.50
C LEU A 140 -7.36 1.13 -14.45
N ARG A 141 -7.01 2.22 -13.77
CA ARG A 141 -5.62 2.66 -13.60
C ARG A 141 -4.81 1.66 -12.79
N ALA A 142 -5.37 1.14 -11.69
CA ALA A 142 -4.73 0.08 -10.89
C ALA A 142 -4.49 -1.19 -11.70
N MET A 143 -5.45 -1.59 -12.55
CA MET A 143 -5.32 -2.75 -13.43
C MET A 143 -4.29 -2.51 -14.54
N ALA A 144 -4.29 -1.34 -15.16
CA ALA A 144 -3.33 -0.97 -16.20
C ALA A 144 -1.88 -0.94 -15.68
N LEU A 145 -1.69 -0.55 -14.42
CA LEU A 145 -0.38 -0.57 -13.76
C LEU A 145 0.00 -1.98 -13.23
N GLY A 146 -0.88 -2.98 -13.37
CA GLY A 146 -0.64 -4.33 -12.87
C GLY A 146 -0.65 -4.45 -11.34
N LEU A 147 -1.23 -3.48 -10.63
CA LEU A 147 -1.33 -3.48 -9.18
C LEU A 147 -2.44 -4.40 -8.68
N VAL A 148 -3.51 -4.51 -9.47
CA VAL A 148 -4.69 -5.32 -9.19
C VAL A 148 -5.10 -6.03 -10.47
N LYS A 149 -5.68 -7.24 -10.36
CA LYS A 149 -6.36 -7.94 -11.46
C LYS A 149 -7.79 -8.24 -11.04
N GLY A 150 -8.72 -8.07 -11.95
CA GLY A 150 -10.14 -8.28 -11.65
C GLY A 150 -11.04 -7.89 -12.80
N VAL A 151 -12.31 -7.76 -12.51
CA VAL A 151 -13.38 -7.33 -13.43
C VAL A 151 -14.14 -6.19 -12.78
N ILE A 152 -14.52 -5.20 -13.57
CA ILE A 152 -15.35 -4.09 -13.14
C ILE A 152 -16.77 -4.35 -13.65
N ASP A 153 -17.74 -4.40 -12.75
CA ASP A 153 -19.16 -4.42 -13.07
C ASP A 153 -19.73 -3.04 -12.76
N GLU A 154 -19.85 -2.22 -13.80
CA GLU A 154 -20.38 -0.86 -13.70
C GLU A 154 -21.87 -0.84 -13.36
N VAL A 155 -22.63 -1.86 -13.81
CA VAL A 155 -24.07 -1.94 -13.54
C VAL A 155 -24.34 -2.24 -12.07
N ALA A 156 -23.59 -3.18 -11.51
CA ALA A 156 -23.65 -3.51 -10.09
C ALA A 156 -22.84 -2.55 -9.22
N GLN A 157 -22.03 -1.67 -9.81
CA GLN A 157 -21.07 -0.76 -9.14
C GLN A 157 -20.12 -1.49 -8.19
N VAL A 158 -19.51 -2.57 -8.69
CA VAL A 158 -18.61 -3.45 -7.95
C VAL A 158 -17.34 -3.72 -8.75
N VAL A 159 -16.21 -3.81 -8.05
CA VAL A 159 -14.95 -4.33 -8.59
C VAL A 159 -14.68 -5.70 -7.98
N GLU A 160 -14.72 -6.75 -8.80
CA GLU A 160 -14.36 -8.11 -8.40
C GLU A 160 -12.86 -8.30 -8.55
N VAL A 161 -12.13 -8.40 -7.44
CA VAL A 161 -10.67 -8.51 -7.44
C VAL A 161 -10.24 -9.95 -7.28
N SER A 162 -9.51 -10.47 -8.28
CA SER A 162 -8.93 -11.82 -8.26
C SER A 162 -7.51 -11.85 -7.71
N TRP A 163 -6.76 -10.76 -7.85
CA TRP A 163 -5.36 -10.69 -7.44
C TRP A 163 -4.93 -9.25 -7.12
N VAL A 164 -4.07 -9.09 -6.14
CA VAL A 164 -3.40 -7.84 -5.78
C VAL A 164 -1.90 -8.05 -5.73
N GLN A 165 -1.12 -7.05 -6.14
CA GLN A 165 0.34 -7.13 -6.18
C GLN A 165 0.90 -7.40 -4.78
N PRO A 166 1.75 -8.44 -4.62
CA PRO A 166 2.46 -8.71 -3.36
C PRO A 166 3.33 -7.51 -2.95
N ARG A 167 3.40 -7.27 -1.66
CA ARG A 167 4.22 -6.20 -1.08
C ARG A 167 4.80 -6.63 0.26
N VAL A 168 5.81 -5.91 0.74
CA VAL A 168 6.32 -6.08 2.10
C VAL A 168 5.25 -5.58 3.07
N LEU A 169 4.88 -6.46 4.00
CA LEU A 169 3.84 -6.22 5.00
C LEU A 169 4.46 -5.66 6.28
N ASP A 170 3.73 -4.81 6.97
CA ASP A 170 4.06 -4.41 8.33
C ASP A 170 3.63 -5.48 9.34
N ALA A 171 4.05 -5.32 10.62
CA ALA A 171 3.74 -6.28 11.68
C ALA A 171 2.23 -6.45 11.92
N GLY A 172 1.44 -5.38 11.78
CA GLY A 172 -0.02 -5.43 11.91
C GLY A 172 -0.68 -6.21 10.77
N GLN A 173 -0.22 -5.98 9.56
CA GLN A 173 -0.70 -6.70 8.36
C GLN A 173 -0.33 -8.19 8.42
N ILE A 174 0.86 -8.53 8.96
CA ILE A 174 1.26 -9.93 9.19
C ILE A 174 0.34 -10.59 10.23
N SER A 175 0.03 -9.90 11.33
CA SER A 175 -0.89 -10.43 12.35
C SER A 175 -2.28 -10.70 11.77
N HIS A 176 -2.81 -9.78 10.95
CA HIS A 176 -4.08 -9.97 10.26
C HIS A 176 -4.06 -11.16 9.29
N LEU A 177 -2.95 -11.35 8.55
CA LEU A 177 -2.78 -12.49 7.67
C LEU A 177 -2.76 -13.81 8.45
N ILE A 178 -2.12 -13.85 9.62
CA ILE A 178 -2.11 -15.03 10.51
C ILE A 178 -3.55 -15.37 10.91
N GLU A 179 -4.35 -14.40 11.33
CA GLU A 179 -5.76 -14.63 11.70
C GLU A 179 -6.60 -15.18 10.55
N GLN A 180 -6.36 -14.70 9.33
CA GLN A 180 -7.03 -15.22 8.12
C GLN A 180 -6.65 -16.67 7.84
N ILE A 181 -5.36 -17.01 7.96
CA ILE A 181 -4.85 -18.38 7.76
C ILE A 181 -5.42 -19.33 8.83
N ASP A 182 -5.46 -18.92 10.09
CA ASP A 182 -6.02 -19.72 11.18
C ASP A 182 -7.52 -19.98 10.98
N THR A 183 -8.25 -18.96 10.51
CA THR A 183 -9.66 -19.08 10.15
C THR A 183 -9.86 -20.08 9.01
N LEU A 184 -9.05 -20.02 7.97
CA LEU A 184 -9.09 -20.94 6.83
C LEU A 184 -8.75 -22.37 7.28
N SER A 185 -7.72 -22.54 8.09
CA SER A 185 -7.31 -23.82 8.68
C SER A 185 -8.45 -24.45 9.48
N SER A 186 -9.10 -23.67 10.33
CA SER A 186 -10.24 -24.11 11.13
C SER A 186 -11.43 -24.55 10.28
N LYS A 187 -11.74 -23.81 9.21
CA LYS A 187 -12.79 -24.16 8.25
C LYS A 187 -12.44 -25.46 7.51
N SER A 188 -11.20 -25.63 7.07
CA SER A 188 -10.70 -26.82 6.39
C SER A 188 -10.79 -28.07 7.28
N LEU A 189 -10.37 -27.96 8.55
CA LEU A 189 -10.48 -29.05 9.53
C LEU A 189 -11.93 -29.46 9.79
N LYS A 190 -12.84 -28.50 9.92
CA LYS A 190 -14.29 -28.78 10.06
C LYS A 190 -14.84 -29.50 8.82
N ALA A 191 -14.51 -29.05 7.63
CA ALA A 191 -14.93 -29.68 6.39
C ALA A 191 -14.39 -31.12 6.29
N HIS A 192 -13.12 -31.33 6.65
CA HIS A 192 -12.52 -32.66 6.68
C HIS A 192 -13.24 -33.60 7.68
N GLY A 193 -13.55 -33.09 8.89
CA GLY A 193 -14.33 -33.86 9.89
C GLY A 193 -15.71 -34.29 9.38
N LEU A 194 -16.46 -33.37 8.75
CA LEU A 194 -17.76 -33.67 8.18
C LEU A 194 -17.70 -34.74 7.06
N ILE A 195 -16.68 -34.66 6.20
CA ILE A 195 -16.48 -35.65 5.14
C ILE A 195 -16.13 -37.02 5.76
N ALA A 196 -15.26 -37.05 6.77
CA ALA A 196 -14.87 -38.29 7.45
C ALA A 196 -16.07 -38.96 8.16
N GLU A 197 -16.94 -38.18 8.82
CA GLU A 197 -18.17 -38.68 9.44
C GLU A 197 -19.14 -39.28 8.41
N GLN A 198 -19.39 -38.54 7.32
CA GLN A 198 -20.29 -39.01 6.26
C GLN A 198 -19.77 -40.24 5.50
N THR A 199 -18.44 -40.37 5.37
CA THR A 199 -17.81 -41.52 4.71
C THR A 199 -17.83 -42.75 5.61
N ALA A 200 -17.77 -42.57 6.94
CA ALA A 200 -17.89 -43.68 7.89
C ALA A 200 -19.32 -44.32 7.93
N GLU A 201 -20.37 -43.58 7.57
CA GLU A 201 -21.72 -44.08 7.46
C GLU A 201 -21.97 -44.88 6.16
N LEU A 202 -21.04 -44.81 5.19
CA LEU A 202 -21.17 -45.50 3.88
C LEU A 202 -20.34 -46.78 3.79
N LEU A 203 -19.56 -47.12 4.82
CA LEU A 203 -18.78 -48.35 4.96
C LEU A 203 -19.37 -49.26 6.05
#